data_e102b7752bc5cec86dc76a53e2c33700
#
_entry.id   e102b7752bc5cec86dc76a53e2c33700
#
_cell.length_a   1.000
_cell.length_b   1.000
_cell.length_c   1.000
_cell.angle_alpha   90.00
_cell.angle_beta   90.00
_cell.angle_gamma   90.00
#
_symmetry.space_group_name_H-M   'P 1'
#
loop_
_entity.id
_entity.type
_entity.pdbx_description
1 polymer ?
#
loop_
_entity_poly.entity_id
_entity_poly.type
_entity_poly.pdbx_seq_one_letter_code
_entity_poly.pdbx_strand_id
1 'polypeptide(L)'
;MSTTTDSRPTPSLEDREDLLLSCRYGDLEDVQAFVVKYGTLPLSDTHDEHGNTVLHMTCGNGHVDILQYILPLVPSPLIAKQNDSGSTPLHWAAVNRHLVIAQKLVQFPGGPGVILIDIKNTAGRSPLAEAEMAEWDEGARWLVQVMDLDEVKEEEGDEQVDPSRTVEIEIQDAEGQVAKMKIDGTPQPSSEEPAPTGEQKSQ
;
A
#
# COMPACT_ATOMS: atom_id res chain seq x y z
N MET A 1 6.95 -3.89 37.02
CA MET A 1 6.19 -3.66 35.77
C MET A 1 4.75 -4.05 36.06
N SER A 2 3.90 -3.08 36.32
CA SER A 2 2.49 -3.32 36.65
C SER A 2 1.73 -3.60 35.39
N THR A 3 1.33 -4.85 35.16
CA THR A 3 0.36 -5.21 34.14
C THR A 3 -1.01 -4.68 34.60
N THR A 4 -1.41 -3.53 34.09
CA THR A 4 -2.80 -3.10 34.17
C THR A 4 -3.61 -4.08 33.34
N THR A 5 -4.23 -5.05 33.99
CA THR A 5 -5.30 -5.85 33.39
C THR A 5 -6.39 -4.87 32.98
N ASP A 6 -6.60 -4.71 31.66
CA ASP A 6 -7.73 -3.96 31.10
C ASP A 6 -9.01 -4.65 31.62
N SER A 7 -9.72 -4.00 32.54
CA SER A 7 -10.89 -4.54 33.22
C SER A 7 -12.17 -4.42 32.39
N ARG A 8 -12.05 -4.26 31.07
CA ARG A 8 -13.20 -4.19 30.16
C ARG A 8 -13.94 -5.51 30.10
N PRO A 9 -15.27 -5.50 29.97
CA PRO A 9 -16.04 -6.71 29.82
C PRO A 9 -15.67 -7.46 28.54
N THR A 10 -15.85 -8.79 28.52
CA THR A 10 -15.70 -9.59 27.31
C THR A 10 -17.02 -9.57 26.53
N PRO A 11 -17.00 -9.31 25.22
CA PRO A 11 -18.21 -9.32 24.41
C PRO A 11 -18.83 -10.73 24.34
N SER A 12 -20.15 -10.80 24.41
CA SER A 12 -20.92 -12.04 24.16
C SER A 12 -20.85 -12.43 22.67
N LEU A 13 -21.39 -13.60 22.32
CA LEU A 13 -21.54 -13.99 20.92
C LEU A 13 -22.46 -13.02 20.19
N GLU A 14 -23.60 -12.64 20.78
CA GLU A 14 -24.56 -11.68 20.25
C GLU A 14 -23.89 -10.30 19.98
N ASP A 15 -23.11 -9.77 20.95
CA ASP A 15 -22.38 -8.50 20.73
C ASP A 15 -21.40 -8.59 19.54
N ARG A 16 -20.79 -9.76 19.28
CA ARG A 16 -19.88 -9.96 18.14
C ARG A 16 -20.64 -10.06 16.81
N GLU A 17 -21.79 -10.74 16.80
CA GLU A 17 -22.68 -10.83 15.65
C GLU A 17 -23.21 -9.43 15.29
N ASP A 18 -23.65 -8.66 16.27
CA ASP A 18 -24.10 -7.27 16.08
C ASP A 18 -23.00 -6.40 15.51
N LEU A 19 -21.73 -6.54 15.99
CA LEU A 19 -20.59 -5.83 15.42
C LEU A 19 -20.38 -6.16 13.94
N LEU A 20 -20.46 -7.45 13.55
CA LEU A 20 -20.34 -7.85 12.15
C LEU A 20 -21.47 -7.27 11.29
N LEU A 21 -22.69 -7.23 11.82
CA LEU A 21 -23.84 -6.62 11.15
C LEU A 21 -23.64 -5.10 11.02
N SER A 22 -23.19 -4.42 12.06
CA SER A 22 -22.87 -2.98 12.00
C SER A 22 -21.79 -2.66 10.95
N CYS A 23 -20.74 -3.50 10.87
CA CYS A 23 -19.72 -3.40 9.81
C CYS A 23 -20.28 -3.66 8.41
N ARG A 24 -21.29 -4.55 8.29
CA ARG A 24 -21.94 -4.91 7.02
C ARG A 24 -22.90 -3.82 6.52
N TYR A 25 -23.62 -3.17 7.43
CA TYR A 25 -24.67 -2.20 7.10
C TYR A 25 -24.20 -0.75 7.16
N GLY A 26 -23.02 -0.50 7.68
CA GLY A 26 -22.44 0.85 7.70
C GLY A 26 -22.74 1.66 8.96
N ASP A 27 -23.09 0.97 10.07
CA ASP A 27 -23.46 1.61 11.32
C ASP A 27 -22.21 1.99 12.14
N LEU A 28 -21.53 3.07 11.74
CA LEU A 28 -20.28 3.52 12.36
C LEU A 28 -20.45 3.81 13.86
N GLU A 29 -21.59 4.35 14.28
CA GLU A 29 -21.87 4.68 15.69
C GLU A 29 -21.86 3.44 16.57
N ASP A 30 -22.44 2.32 16.09
CA ASP A 30 -22.49 1.07 16.81
C ASP A 30 -21.09 0.41 16.88
N VAL A 31 -20.31 0.49 15.79
CA VAL A 31 -18.91 0.03 15.79
C VAL A 31 -18.09 0.83 16.82
N GLN A 32 -18.27 2.14 16.89
CA GLN A 32 -17.60 3.00 17.88
C GLN A 32 -18.04 2.66 19.32
N ALA A 33 -19.34 2.47 19.53
CA ALA A 33 -19.89 2.07 20.84
C ALA A 33 -19.32 0.73 21.31
N PHE A 34 -19.19 -0.25 20.39
CA PHE A 34 -18.54 -1.53 20.66
C PHE A 34 -17.09 -1.35 21.14
N VAL A 35 -16.30 -0.55 20.41
CA VAL A 35 -14.90 -0.29 20.75
C VAL A 35 -14.76 0.43 22.10
N VAL A 36 -15.64 1.38 22.39
CA VAL A 36 -15.66 2.07 23.70
C VAL A 36 -15.95 1.05 24.82
N LYS A 37 -16.91 0.16 24.63
CA LYS A 37 -17.35 -0.81 25.65
C LYS A 37 -16.33 -1.93 25.88
N TYR A 38 -15.79 -2.50 24.79
CA TYR A 38 -14.99 -3.74 24.84
C TYR A 38 -13.51 -3.55 24.50
N GLY A 39 -13.12 -2.41 23.97
CA GLY A 39 -11.76 -2.15 23.48
C GLY A 39 -11.53 -2.65 22.07
N THR A 40 -10.27 -2.59 21.62
CA THR A 40 -9.88 -2.92 20.24
C THR A 40 -9.56 -4.41 20.02
N LEU A 41 -9.16 -5.12 21.07
CA LEU A 41 -8.76 -6.54 20.97
C LEU A 41 -9.84 -7.42 20.31
N PRO A 42 -11.13 -7.31 20.69
CA PRO A 42 -12.17 -8.16 20.10
C PRO A 42 -12.41 -7.93 18.60
N LEU A 43 -11.99 -6.78 18.03
CA LEU A 43 -12.07 -6.55 16.58
C LEU A 43 -11.28 -7.59 15.78
N SER A 44 -10.13 -8.03 16.33
CA SER A 44 -9.24 -8.98 15.66
C SER A 44 -9.76 -10.42 15.69
N ASP A 45 -10.54 -10.76 16.72
CA ASP A 45 -11.02 -12.12 16.99
C ASP A 45 -12.46 -12.33 16.51
N THR A 46 -13.14 -11.24 16.09
CA THR A 46 -14.55 -11.32 15.65
C THR A 46 -14.61 -11.70 14.19
N HIS A 47 -15.27 -12.82 13.92
CA HIS A 47 -15.55 -13.35 12.58
C HIS A 47 -16.85 -14.16 12.60
N ASP A 48 -17.47 -14.32 11.43
CA ASP A 48 -18.61 -15.19 11.26
C ASP A 48 -18.22 -16.68 11.12
N GLU A 49 -19.21 -17.55 10.86
CA GLU A 49 -19.02 -18.98 10.65
C GLU A 49 -18.20 -19.35 9.41
N HIS A 50 -17.97 -18.40 8.49
CA HIS A 50 -17.17 -18.54 7.27
C HIS A 50 -15.78 -17.89 7.41
N GLY A 51 -15.41 -17.45 8.61
CA GLY A 51 -14.15 -16.77 8.87
C GLY A 51 -14.10 -15.33 8.35
N ASN A 52 -15.24 -14.73 7.97
CA ASN A 52 -15.28 -13.34 7.52
C ASN A 52 -15.16 -12.42 8.73
N THR A 53 -14.12 -11.58 8.73
CA THR A 53 -13.82 -10.63 9.80
C THR A 53 -14.59 -9.30 9.61
N VAL A 54 -14.49 -8.42 10.58
CA VAL A 54 -15.01 -7.03 10.50
C VAL A 54 -14.51 -6.31 9.23
N LEU A 55 -13.27 -6.59 8.80
CA LEU A 55 -12.72 -6.00 7.57
C LEU A 55 -13.37 -6.57 6.31
N HIS A 56 -13.69 -7.87 6.25
CA HIS A 56 -14.41 -8.43 5.11
C HIS A 56 -15.79 -7.78 4.97
N MET A 57 -16.53 -7.65 6.07
CA MET A 57 -17.86 -7.02 6.07
C MET A 57 -17.81 -5.56 5.62
N THR A 58 -16.87 -4.80 6.17
CA THR A 58 -16.69 -3.39 5.84
C THR A 58 -16.25 -3.19 4.38
N CYS A 59 -15.27 -3.97 3.93
CA CYS A 59 -14.65 -3.80 2.61
C CYS A 59 -15.57 -4.28 1.48
N GLY A 60 -16.30 -5.38 1.71
CA GLY A 60 -17.23 -5.91 0.72
C GLY A 60 -18.46 -5.03 0.48
N ASN A 61 -18.81 -4.20 1.46
CA ASN A 61 -19.98 -3.32 1.38
C ASN A 61 -19.61 -1.84 1.14
N GLY A 62 -18.31 -1.51 1.07
CA GLY A 62 -17.86 -0.18 0.68
C GLY A 62 -17.91 0.90 1.76
N HIS A 63 -17.98 0.52 3.05
CA HIS A 63 -18.08 1.46 4.17
C HIS A 63 -16.71 2.09 4.50
N VAL A 64 -16.39 3.16 3.80
CA VAL A 64 -15.09 3.87 3.89
C VAL A 64 -14.85 4.48 5.26
N ASP A 65 -15.86 5.02 5.88
CA ASP A 65 -15.84 5.64 7.22
C ASP A 65 -15.52 4.62 8.31
N ILE A 66 -16.18 3.45 8.30
CA ILE A 66 -15.87 2.35 9.20
C ILE A 66 -14.45 1.85 8.95
N LEU A 67 -14.05 1.64 7.69
CA LEU A 67 -12.69 1.20 7.38
C LEU A 67 -11.63 2.17 7.93
N GLN A 68 -11.83 3.47 7.74
CA GLN A 68 -10.93 4.50 8.27
C GLN A 68 -10.84 4.48 9.80
N TYR A 69 -11.95 4.17 10.46
CA TYR A 69 -11.99 4.09 11.90
C TYR A 69 -11.28 2.84 12.44
N ILE A 70 -11.51 1.66 11.84
CA ILE A 70 -10.99 0.40 12.38
C ILE A 70 -9.55 0.07 11.95
N LEU A 71 -9.09 0.50 10.76
CA LEU A 71 -7.73 0.19 10.26
C LEU A 71 -6.61 0.51 11.25
N PRO A 72 -6.56 1.69 11.90
CA PRO A 72 -5.52 2.02 12.86
C PRO A 72 -5.67 1.27 14.21
N LEU A 73 -6.81 0.61 14.45
CA LEU A 73 -7.13 -0.08 15.70
C LEU A 73 -6.84 -1.57 15.65
N VAL A 74 -6.62 -2.12 14.45
CA VAL A 74 -6.40 -3.56 14.25
C VAL A 74 -4.94 -3.86 13.91
N PRO A 75 -4.43 -5.06 14.24
CA PRO A 75 -3.08 -5.44 13.86
C PRO A 75 -2.98 -5.68 12.35
N SER A 76 -1.82 -5.31 11.77
CA SER A 76 -1.54 -5.46 10.33
C SER A 76 -1.88 -6.85 9.75
N PRO A 77 -1.64 -7.98 10.43
CA PRO A 77 -2.01 -9.30 9.90
C PRO A 77 -3.52 -9.47 9.63
N LEU A 78 -4.40 -8.71 10.31
CA LEU A 78 -5.85 -8.81 10.06
C LEU A 78 -6.22 -8.27 8.67
N ILE A 79 -5.44 -7.32 8.13
CA ILE A 79 -5.68 -6.73 6.81
C ILE A 79 -5.52 -7.78 5.70
N ALA A 80 -4.59 -8.74 5.89
CA ALA A 80 -4.35 -9.86 4.97
C ALA A 80 -5.06 -11.15 5.38
N LYS A 81 -5.92 -11.11 6.42
CA LYS A 81 -6.60 -12.32 6.92
C LYS A 81 -7.48 -12.91 5.82
N GLN A 82 -7.29 -14.19 5.57
CA GLN A 82 -8.12 -14.95 4.65
C GLN A 82 -9.30 -15.60 5.40
N ASN A 83 -10.48 -15.59 4.79
CA ASN A 83 -11.65 -16.36 5.24
C ASN A 83 -11.55 -17.81 4.78
N ASP A 84 -12.59 -18.63 4.99
CA ASP A 84 -12.62 -20.05 4.62
C ASP A 84 -12.51 -20.30 3.10
N SER A 85 -12.89 -19.30 2.29
CA SER A 85 -12.68 -19.31 0.83
C SER A 85 -11.31 -18.83 0.43
N GLY A 86 -10.40 -18.56 1.37
CA GLY A 86 -9.09 -17.99 1.11
C GLY A 86 -9.12 -16.53 0.64
N SER A 87 -10.28 -15.89 0.64
CA SER A 87 -10.42 -14.49 0.20
C SER A 87 -10.03 -13.53 1.33
N THR A 88 -9.30 -12.48 1.00
CA THR A 88 -8.96 -11.36 1.90
C THR A 88 -10.00 -10.24 1.78
N PRO A 89 -10.02 -9.26 2.69
CA PRO A 89 -10.85 -8.06 2.55
C PRO A 89 -10.67 -7.34 1.20
N LEU A 90 -9.44 -7.37 0.62
CA LEU A 90 -9.17 -6.78 -0.69
C LEU A 90 -9.86 -7.54 -1.85
N HIS A 91 -9.98 -8.88 -1.76
CA HIS A 91 -10.77 -9.64 -2.73
C HIS A 91 -12.23 -9.19 -2.75
N TRP A 92 -12.81 -8.98 -1.57
CA TRP A 92 -14.19 -8.53 -1.45
C TRP A 92 -14.39 -7.11 -1.99
N ALA A 93 -13.43 -6.22 -1.72
CA ALA A 93 -13.42 -4.89 -2.30
C ALA A 93 -13.33 -4.92 -3.85
N ALA A 94 -12.50 -5.83 -4.39
CA ALA A 94 -12.32 -6.00 -5.83
C ALA A 94 -13.58 -6.51 -6.53
N VAL A 95 -14.19 -7.59 -6.01
CA VAL A 95 -15.45 -8.15 -6.55
C VAL A 95 -16.57 -7.12 -6.55
N ASN A 96 -16.65 -6.27 -5.51
CA ASN A 96 -17.70 -5.27 -5.36
C ASN A 96 -17.31 -3.87 -5.90
N ARG A 97 -16.17 -3.74 -6.54
CA ARG A 97 -15.72 -2.52 -7.26
C ARG A 97 -15.53 -1.29 -6.35
N HIS A 98 -15.02 -1.49 -5.14
CA HIS A 98 -14.81 -0.42 -4.15
C HIS A 98 -13.39 0.15 -4.20
N LEU A 99 -13.12 1.08 -5.15
CA LEU A 99 -11.78 1.65 -5.39
C LEU A 99 -11.18 2.30 -4.15
N VAL A 100 -11.93 3.16 -3.47
CA VAL A 100 -11.44 3.87 -2.27
C VAL A 100 -11.07 2.91 -1.15
N ILE A 101 -11.83 1.81 -1.00
CA ILE A 101 -11.52 0.74 -0.05
C ILE A 101 -10.20 0.05 -0.43
N ALA A 102 -10.06 -0.37 -1.70
CA ALA A 102 -8.85 -1.01 -2.20
C ALA A 102 -7.61 -0.12 -1.97
N GLN A 103 -7.71 1.17 -2.31
CA GLN A 103 -6.65 2.16 -2.09
C GLN A 103 -6.26 2.25 -0.62
N LYS A 104 -7.24 2.35 0.29
CA LYS A 104 -6.97 2.45 1.73
C LYS A 104 -6.32 1.20 2.32
N LEU A 105 -6.70 0.00 1.85
CA LEU A 105 -6.10 -1.26 2.30
C LEU A 105 -4.64 -1.38 1.85
N VAL A 106 -4.37 -1.15 0.56
CA VAL A 106 -3.03 -1.31 -0.03
C VAL A 106 -2.07 -0.22 0.44
N GLN A 107 -2.55 1.03 0.55
CA GLN A 107 -1.73 2.18 0.94
C GLN A 107 -1.68 2.41 2.45
N PHE A 108 -2.27 1.54 3.28
CA PHE A 108 -2.27 1.73 4.73
C PHE A 108 -0.85 1.65 5.31
N PRO A 109 -0.37 2.71 5.99
CA PRO A 109 0.97 2.73 6.57
C PRO A 109 1.17 1.61 7.60
N GLY A 110 2.21 0.79 7.41
CA GLY A 110 2.47 -0.38 8.27
C GLY A 110 1.57 -1.59 7.99
N GLY A 111 0.76 -1.52 6.93
CA GLY A 111 0.01 -2.65 6.38
C GLY A 111 0.87 -3.53 5.47
N PRO A 112 0.28 -4.59 4.89
CA PRO A 112 0.96 -5.51 3.96
C PRO A 112 1.34 -4.89 2.61
N GLY A 113 0.79 -3.72 2.27
CA GLY A 113 1.09 -3.04 1.01
C GLY A 113 0.61 -3.81 -0.22
N VAL A 114 1.41 -3.75 -1.29
CA VAL A 114 1.13 -4.40 -2.58
C VAL A 114 1.07 -5.92 -2.50
N ILE A 115 1.69 -6.54 -1.50
CA ILE A 115 1.62 -8.00 -1.27
C ILE A 115 0.17 -8.49 -1.18
N LEU A 116 -0.76 -7.63 -0.71
CA LEU A 116 -2.19 -7.95 -0.68
C LEU A 116 -2.76 -8.31 -2.06
N ILE A 117 -2.20 -7.74 -3.14
CA ILE A 117 -2.72 -7.89 -4.51
C ILE A 117 -2.42 -9.28 -5.05
N ASP A 118 -1.35 -9.95 -4.56
CA ASP A 118 -0.89 -11.25 -5.04
C ASP A 118 -1.45 -12.43 -4.22
N ILE A 119 -2.09 -12.18 -3.08
CA ILE A 119 -2.68 -13.24 -2.27
C ILE A 119 -3.78 -13.94 -3.07
N LYS A 120 -3.67 -15.28 -3.18
CA LYS A 120 -4.65 -16.06 -3.92
C LYS A 120 -5.67 -16.72 -2.98
N ASN A 121 -6.94 -16.69 -3.38
CA ASN A 121 -8.00 -17.43 -2.73
C ASN A 121 -7.98 -18.93 -3.10
N THR A 122 -8.89 -19.74 -2.55
CA THR A 122 -8.96 -21.18 -2.82
C THR A 122 -9.25 -21.52 -4.29
N ALA A 123 -9.81 -20.59 -5.05
CA ALA A 123 -10.00 -20.72 -6.50
C ALA A 123 -8.76 -20.31 -7.31
N GLY A 124 -7.64 -19.98 -6.65
CA GLY A 124 -6.39 -19.55 -7.28
C GLY A 124 -6.41 -18.12 -7.82
N ARG A 125 -7.43 -17.33 -7.47
CA ARG A 125 -7.60 -15.96 -7.97
C ARG A 125 -7.07 -14.94 -6.96
N SER A 126 -6.32 -13.97 -7.45
CA SER A 126 -5.88 -12.79 -6.70
C SER A 126 -6.95 -11.69 -6.72
N PRO A 127 -6.86 -10.66 -5.86
CA PRO A 127 -7.73 -9.48 -5.95
C PRO A 127 -7.75 -8.82 -7.34
N LEU A 128 -6.61 -8.79 -8.03
CA LEU A 128 -6.53 -8.32 -9.41
C LEU A 128 -7.36 -9.20 -10.36
N ALA A 129 -7.21 -10.52 -10.27
CA ALA A 129 -8.00 -11.45 -11.09
C ALA A 129 -9.50 -11.35 -10.78
N GLU A 130 -9.89 -11.12 -9.52
CA GLU A 130 -11.29 -10.88 -9.17
C GLU A 130 -11.81 -9.57 -9.75
N ALA A 131 -11.00 -8.50 -9.78
CA ALA A 131 -11.34 -7.23 -10.42
C ALA A 131 -11.58 -7.39 -11.94
N GLU A 132 -10.71 -8.14 -12.62
CA GLU A 132 -10.85 -8.47 -14.04
C GLU A 132 -12.12 -9.28 -14.32
N MET A 133 -12.38 -10.32 -13.53
CA MET A 133 -13.59 -11.14 -13.64
C MET A 133 -14.86 -10.36 -13.33
N ALA A 134 -14.79 -9.36 -12.47
CA ALA A 134 -15.87 -8.44 -12.18
C ALA A 134 -16.06 -7.37 -13.26
N GLU A 135 -15.27 -7.39 -14.34
CA GLU A 135 -15.25 -6.34 -15.38
C GLU A 135 -15.04 -4.94 -14.77
N TRP A 136 -14.16 -4.87 -13.77
CA TRP A 136 -13.84 -3.62 -13.08
C TRP A 136 -12.50 -3.04 -13.57
N ASP A 137 -12.52 -2.50 -14.80
CA ASP A 137 -11.33 -1.98 -15.50
C ASP A 137 -10.59 -0.89 -14.73
N GLU A 138 -11.31 -0.02 -14.02
CA GLU A 138 -10.70 1.06 -13.26
C GLU A 138 -9.84 0.51 -12.10
N GLY A 139 -10.41 -0.45 -11.36
CA GLY A 139 -9.70 -1.09 -10.25
C GLY A 139 -8.54 -1.95 -10.72
N ALA A 140 -8.74 -2.75 -11.78
CA ALA A 140 -7.67 -3.57 -12.35
C ALA A 140 -6.48 -2.72 -12.79
N ARG A 141 -6.71 -1.63 -13.53
CA ARG A 141 -5.66 -0.69 -13.94
C ARG A 141 -4.95 -0.06 -12.74
N TRP A 142 -5.70 0.34 -11.71
CA TRP A 142 -5.09 0.92 -10.52
C TRP A 142 -4.22 -0.10 -9.78
N LEU A 143 -4.67 -1.36 -9.61
CA LEU A 143 -3.92 -2.42 -8.95
C LEU A 143 -2.60 -2.71 -9.68
N VAL A 144 -2.63 -2.83 -11.03
CA VAL A 144 -1.41 -3.00 -11.85
C VAL A 144 -0.47 -1.81 -11.67
N GLN A 145 -0.98 -0.57 -11.77
CA GLN A 145 -0.16 0.63 -11.63
C GLN A 145 0.57 0.71 -10.28
N VAL A 146 -0.09 0.28 -9.21
CA VAL A 146 0.52 0.31 -7.87
C VAL A 146 1.62 -0.76 -7.73
N MET A 147 1.46 -1.93 -8.36
CA MET A 147 2.48 -2.98 -8.39
C MET A 147 3.72 -2.51 -9.16
N ASP A 148 3.55 -1.94 -10.36
CA ASP A 148 4.66 -1.43 -11.18
C ASP A 148 5.46 -0.32 -10.46
N LEU A 149 4.78 0.55 -9.71
CA LEU A 149 5.44 1.62 -8.95
C LEU A 149 6.26 1.11 -7.76
N ASP A 150 5.90 -0.03 -7.21
CA ASP A 150 6.64 -0.65 -6.09
C ASP A 150 7.89 -1.36 -6.60
N GLU A 151 7.82 -2.07 -7.74
CA GLU A 151 8.98 -2.67 -8.40
C GLU A 151 10.06 -1.64 -8.72
N VAL A 152 9.68 -0.47 -9.24
CA VAL A 152 10.62 0.63 -9.53
C VAL A 152 11.33 1.13 -8.26
N LYS A 153 10.65 1.18 -7.12
CA LYS A 153 11.25 1.60 -5.85
C LYS A 153 12.23 0.59 -5.29
N GLU A 154 11.99 -0.69 -5.49
CA GLU A 154 12.90 -1.75 -5.06
C GLU A 154 14.19 -1.74 -5.91
N GLU A 155 14.10 -1.50 -7.22
CA GLU A 155 15.26 -1.38 -8.10
C GLU A 155 16.11 -0.13 -7.78
N GLU A 156 15.47 1.03 -7.47
CA GLU A 156 16.19 2.24 -7.08
C GLU A 156 16.82 2.16 -5.67
N GLY A 157 16.29 1.32 -4.79
CA GLY A 157 16.77 1.15 -3.42
C GLY A 157 18.05 0.32 -3.29
N ASP A 158 18.39 -0.52 -4.28
CA ASP A 158 19.57 -1.40 -4.25
C ASP A 158 20.78 -0.84 -5.02
N GLU A 159 20.63 0.23 -5.81
CA GLU A 159 21.75 0.97 -6.37
C GLU A 159 22.33 1.96 -5.34
N GLN A 160 23.14 1.44 -4.42
CA GLN A 160 24.18 2.25 -3.81
C GLN A 160 25.13 2.65 -4.95
N VAL A 161 24.91 3.85 -5.49
CA VAL A 161 25.84 4.47 -6.43
C VAL A 161 27.15 4.68 -5.69
N ASP A 162 28.10 3.76 -5.91
CA ASP A 162 29.49 3.96 -5.47
C ASP A 162 30.04 5.15 -6.26
N PRO A 163 30.29 6.30 -5.61
CA PRO A 163 30.78 7.50 -6.31
C PRO A 163 32.15 7.34 -6.95
N SER A 164 32.80 6.17 -6.76
CA SER A 164 34.08 5.82 -7.38
C SER A 164 33.95 5.00 -8.67
N ARG A 165 32.72 4.64 -9.07
CA ARG A 165 32.50 3.82 -10.27
C ARG A 165 32.59 4.69 -11.53
N THR A 166 33.68 4.53 -12.26
CA THR A 166 33.85 5.11 -13.59
C THR A 166 32.88 4.45 -14.56
N VAL A 167 31.95 5.19 -15.13
CA VAL A 167 31.04 4.71 -16.16
C VAL A 167 31.71 4.85 -17.53
N GLU A 168 31.95 3.71 -18.18
CA GLU A 168 32.40 3.69 -19.57
C GLU A 168 31.17 3.62 -20.48
N ILE A 169 30.94 4.67 -21.28
CA ILE A 169 29.88 4.69 -22.29
C ILE A 169 30.50 4.45 -23.65
N GLU A 170 30.04 3.41 -24.34
CA GLU A 170 30.38 3.15 -25.73
C GLU A 170 29.33 3.78 -26.65
N ILE A 171 29.70 4.75 -27.44
CA ILE A 171 28.83 5.38 -28.44
C ILE A 171 29.28 4.92 -29.82
N GLN A 172 28.37 4.27 -30.55
CA GLN A 172 28.60 3.85 -31.93
C GLN A 172 27.92 4.86 -32.86
N ASP A 173 28.67 5.42 -33.81
CA ASP A 173 28.12 6.31 -34.84
C ASP A 173 27.45 5.53 -35.98
N ALA A 174 26.78 6.25 -36.86
CA ALA A 174 26.05 5.67 -38.00
C ALA A 174 26.97 4.97 -39.03
N GLU A 175 28.30 5.15 -38.91
CA GLU A 175 29.34 4.59 -39.77
C GLU A 175 30.08 3.42 -39.10
N GLY A 176 29.66 3.01 -37.88
CA GLY A 176 30.15 1.85 -37.16
C GLY A 176 31.46 2.09 -36.37
N GLN A 177 31.88 3.34 -36.18
CA GLN A 177 33.01 3.67 -35.32
C GLN A 177 32.58 3.74 -33.84
N VAL A 178 33.33 3.08 -32.96
CA VAL A 178 33.05 3.04 -31.52
C VAL A 178 33.96 4.01 -30.80
N ALA A 179 33.40 5.03 -30.16
CA ALA A 179 34.12 5.92 -29.25
C ALA A 179 33.84 5.54 -27.80
N LYS A 180 34.87 5.33 -27.00
CA LYS A 180 34.77 5.07 -25.54
C LYS A 180 35.01 6.37 -24.79
N MET A 181 34.02 6.82 -24.01
CA MET A 181 34.14 7.98 -23.15
C MET A 181 34.10 7.55 -21.68
N LYS A 182 35.09 7.97 -20.91
CA LYS A 182 35.12 7.78 -19.44
C LYS A 182 34.64 9.07 -18.79
N ILE A 183 33.66 8.98 -17.93
CA ILE A 183 33.20 10.11 -17.12
C ILE A 183 33.71 9.88 -15.70
N ASP A 184 34.73 10.65 -15.30
CA ASP A 184 35.20 10.71 -13.91
C ASP A 184 34.38 11.74 -13.14
N GLY A 185 33.70 11.31 -12.09
CA GLY A 185 32.79 12.12 -11.27
C GLY A 185 33.48 13.08 -10.29
N THR A 186 34.62 13.72 -10.65
CA THR A 186 35.24 14.75 -9.81
C THR A 186 34.82 16.14 -10.25
N PRO A 187 34.19 16.96 -9.39
CA PRO A 187 33.89 18.36 -9.72
C PRO A 187 35.22 19.15 -9.76
N GLN A 188 35.58 19.65 -10.94
CA GLN A 188 36.68 20.63 -11.05
C GLN A 188 36.21 21.99 -10.52
N PRO A 189 37.02 22.72 -9.74
CA PRO A 189 36.72 24.09 -9.38
C PRO A 189 36.87 25.00 -10.59
N SER A 190 35.86 25.79 -10.84
CA SER A 190 35.80 26.81 -11.88
C SER A 190 36.99 27.80 -11.74
N SER A 191 37.87 27.80 -12.73
CA SER A 191 38.89 28.81 -12.90
C SER A 191 38.27 30.12 -13.39
N GLU A 192 38.51 31.17 -12.63
CA GLU A 192 38.14 32.55 -12.91
C GLU A 192 38.71 33.02 -14.28
N GLU A 193 37.86 33.57 -15.11
CA GLU A 193 38.25 34.38 -16.27
C GLU A 193 38.76 35.76 -15.82
N PRO A 194 39.88 36.27 -16.35
CA PRO A 194 40.28 37.64 -16.11
C PRO A 194 39.55 38.61 -17.05
N ALA A 195 39.04 39.69 -16.49
CA ALA A 195 38.35 40.77 -17.17
C ALA A 195 39.27 41.53 -18.16
N PRO A 196 38.74 41.96 -19.33
CA PRO A 196 39.52 42.81 -20.24
C PRO A 196 39.51 44.26 -19.75
N THR A 197 40.71 44.79 -19.56
CA THR A 197 41.06 46.22 -19.36
C THR A 197 40.66 47.02 -20.58
N GLY A 198 39.70 47.92 -20.45
CA GLY A 198 39.38 48.93 -21.46
C GLY A 198 40.25 50.13 -21.33
N GLU A 199 40.99 50.48 -22.39
CA GLU A 199 41.64 51.74 -22.57
C GLU A 199 40.69 52.86 -22.94
N GLN A 200 40.75 53.94 -22.18
CA GLN A 200 40.22 55.25 -22.52
C GLN A 200 40.98 55.87 -23.65
N LYS A 201 40.31 56.50 -24.62
CA LYS A 201 40.83 57.71 -25.33
C LYS A 201 39.69 58.70 -25.55
N SER A 202 39.92 59.82 -24.94
CA SER A 202 39.42 61.16 -25.09
C SER A 202 38.97 61.60 -26.50
N GLN A 203 37.90 62.31 -26.64
CA GLN A 203 37.71 63.71 -26.90
C GLN A 203 36.35 64.17 -26.52
#